data_4b4fc3a10e281d94417ec4909f53e82c
#
_entry.id   4b4fc3a10e281d94417ec4909f53e82c
#
_cell.length_a   1.000
_cell.length_b   1.000
_cell.length_c   1.000
_cell.angle_alpha   90.00
_cell.angle_beta   90.00
_cell.angle_gamma   90.00
#
_symmetry.space_group_name_H-M   'P 1'
#
loop_
_entity.id
_entity.type
_entity.pdbx_description
1 polymer ?
#
loop_
_entity_poly.entity_id
_entity_poly.type
_entity_poly.pdbx_seq_one_letter_code
_entity_poly.pdbx_strand_id
1 'polypeptide(L)'
;MDLKSFWQRLQTGVEVAVAGQASDKLLGARDGFLRFFHDGLDRTVSVVVVPQPVEEEPVGLLVTDEEVVREARKKVMEMEGKLRDTYHFYIASEGGIEALDVDSQPRYFVRNWTVVRSPLGESWGSSGAIQLPDRLVAGLDSAQIPFAVPGTRRAGGITSSLTGGLETRRKNIALSTFHALSTLFYGVLESRPLR
;
A
#
# COMPACT_ATOMS: atom_id res chain seq x y z
N MET A 1 -17.32 -2.90 -14.60
CA MET A 1 -16.61 -3.21 -15.90
C MET A 1 -16.58 -4.71 -16.06
N ASP A 2 -16.96 -5.24 -17.24
CA ASP A 2 -16.78 -6.66 -17.52
C ASP A 2 -15.32 -7.00 -17.83
N LEU A 3 -14.95 -8.30 -17.68
CA LEU A 3 -13.55 -8.74 -17.84
C LEU A 3 -13.01 -8.51 -19.27
N LYS A 4 -13.85 -8.63 -20.30
CA LYS A 4 -13.42 -8.42 -21.69
C LYS A 4 -13.03 -6.96 -21.91
N SER A 5 -13.88 -6.04 -21.49
CA SER A 5 -13.63 -4.60 -21.55
C SER A 5 -12.40 -4.21 -20.71
N PHE A 6 -12.25 -4.81 -19.52
CA PHE A 6 -11.07 -4.60 -18.67
C PHE A 6 -9.79 -4.95 -19.42
N TRP A 7 -9.70 -6.16 -20.01
CA TRP A 7 -8.49 -6.59 -20.71
C TRP A 7 -8.20 -5.76 -21.98
N GLN A 8 -9.25 -5.31 -22.69
CA GLN A 8 -9.07 -4.44 -23.85
C GLN A 8 -8.51 -3.07 -23.47
N ARG A 9 -9.07 -2.45 -22.41
CA ARG A 9 -8.59 -1.15 -21.94
C ARG A 9 -7.18 -1.22 -21.38
N LEU A 10 -6.84 -2.31 -20.70
CA LEU A 10 -5.50 -2.52 -20.13
C LEU A 10 -4.37 -2.54 -21.19
N GLN A 11 -4.71 -2.79 -22.45
CA GLN A 11 -3.74 -2.74 -23.56
C GLN A 11 -3.34 -1.31 -23.93
N THR A 12 -4.19 -0.33 -23.68
CA THR A 12 -3.95 1.08 -24.00
C THR A 12 -3.29 1.85 -22.85
N GLY A 13 -3.35 1.32 -21.64
CA GLY A 13 -2.78 1.92 -20.44
C GLY A 13 -3.50 1.50 -19.18
N VAL A 14 -2.96 1.87 -18.05
CA VAL A 14 -3.47 1.54 -16.72
C VAL A 14 -3.88 2.82 -16.01
N GLU A 15 -5.14 2.91 -15.62
CA GLU A 15 -5.69 4.01 -14.83
C GLU A 15 -6.04 3.52 -13.43
N VAL A 16 -5.50 4.19 -12.42
CA VAL A 16 -5.59 3.77 -11.01
C VAL A 16 -6.15 4.90 -10.17
N ALA A 17 -7.26 4.66 -9.49
CA ALA A 17 -7.76 5.54 -8.44
C ALA A 17 -7.02 5.25 -7.14
N VAL A 18 -6.38 6.26 -6.55
CA VAL A 18 -5.57 6.13 -5.32
C VAL A 18 -6.23 6.91 -4.19
N ALA A 19 -6.50 6.26 -3.06
CA ALA A 19 -7.06 6.88 -1.88
C ALA A 19 -6.10 7.89 -1.26
N GLY A 20 -6.54 9.17 -1.16
CA GLY A 20 -5.77 10.29 -0.61
C GLY A 20 -4.94 11.03 -1.65
N GLN A 21 -4.30 12.11 -1.20
CA GLN A 21 -3.58 13.06 -2.06
C GLN A 21 -2.06 13.11 -1.78
N ALA A 22 -1.58 12.36 -0.78
CA ALA A 22 -0.18 12.38 -0.40
C ALA A 22 0.72 11.87 -1.55
N SER A 23 1.76 12.62 -1.88
CA SER A 23 2.68 12.30 -2.97
C SER A 23 3.31 10.92 -2.83
N ASP A 24 3.64 10.49 -1.62
CA ASP A 24 4.20 9.16 -1.35
C ASP A 24 3.22 8.04 -1.72
N LYS A 25 1.90 8.24 -1.47
CA LYS A 25 0.85 7.30 -1.85
C LYS A 25 0.74 7.20 -3.38
N LEU A 26 0.69 8.33 -4.06
CA LEU A 26 0.55 8.38 -5.52
C LEU A 26 1.77 7.80 -6.23
N LEU A 27 2.95 8.28 -5.88
CA LEU A 27 4.20 7.83 -6.52
C LEU A 27 4.52 6.38 -6.17
N GLY A 28 4.27 5.94 -4.92
CA GLY A 28 4.46 4.56 -4.50
C GLY A 28 3.54 3.60 -5.24
N ALA A 29 2.25 3.92 -5.35
CA ALA A 29 1.31 3.15 -6.14
C ALA A 29 1.77 3.05 -7.61
N ARG A 30 2.10 4.18 -8.24
CA ARG A 30 2.59 4.21 -9.62
C ARG A 30 3.82 3.33 -9.82
N ASP A 31 4.81 3.44 -8.95
CA ASP A 31 6.04 2.65 -9.03
C ASP A 31 5.75 1.14 -8.90
N GLY A 32 4.84 0.75 -8.00
CA GLY A 32 4.42 -0.64 -7.84
C GLY A 32 3.75 -1.21 -9.07
N PHE A 33 2.83 -0.45 -9.70
CA PHE A 33 2.20 -0.83 -10.96
C PHE A 33 3.20 -0.92 -12.11
N LEU A 34 4.07 0.08 -12.28
CA LEU A 34 5.09 0.08 -13.33
C LEU A 34 6.01 -1.13 -13.19
N ARG A 35 6.50 -1.40 -11.97
CA ARG A 35 7.33 -2.56 -11.69
C ARG A 35 6.61 -3.86 -11.99
N PHE A 36 5.35 -3.99 -11.58
CA PHE A 36 4.57 -5.21 -11.83
C PHE A 36 4.37 -5.48 -13.32
N PHE A 37 3.96 -4.48 -14.09
CA PHE A 37 3.73 -4.68 -15.52
C PHE A 37 5.04 -4.88 -16.29
N HIS A 38 6.09 -4.15 -15.97
CA HIS A 38 7.39 -4.27 -16.62
C HIS A 38 8.10 -5.56 -16.22
N ASP A 39 8.40 -5.75 -14.93
CA ASP A 39 9.21 -6.88 -14.47
C ASP A 39 8.37 -8.18 -14.35
N GLY A 40 7.14 -8.06 -13.89
CA GLY A 40 6.22 -9.19 -13.70
C GLY A 40 5.61 -9.68 -14.99
N LEU A 41 5.09 -8.80 -15.84
CA LEU A 41 4.36 -9.19 -17.06
C LEU A 41 5.12 -8.94 -18.37
N ASP A 42 6.33 -8.36 -18.31
CA ASP A 42 7.14 -8.02 -19.49
C ASP A 42 6.38 -7.12 -20.48
N ARG A 43 5.69 -6.14 -19.91
CA ARG A 43 4.86 -5.21 -20.66
C ARG A 43 5.20 -3.76 -20.31
N THR A 44 5.50 -2.97 -21.31
CA THR A 44 5.59 -1.52 -21.17
C THR A 44 4.20 -0.92 -21.31
N VAL A 45 3.66 -0.42 -20.17
CA VAL A 45 2.35 0.24 -20.15
C VAL A 45 2.48 1.64 -19.54
N SER A 46 1.66 2.56 -20.00
CA SER A 46 1.49 3.85 -19.31
C SER A 46 0.65 3.61 -18.05
N VAL A 47 1.08 4.17 -16.91
CA VAL A 47 0.35 4.10 -15.64
C VAL A 47 0.00 5.52 -15.20
N VAL A 48 -1.29 5.80 -15.15
CA VAL A 48 -1.86 7.06 -14.66
C VAL A 48 -2.47 6.81 -13.30
N VAL A 49 -1.99 7.51 -12.27
CA VAL A 49 -2.58 7.48 -10.92
C VAL A 49 -3.36 8.76 -10.68
N VAL A 50 -4.60 8.60 -10.22
CA VAL A 50 -5.53 9.71 -10.00
C VAL A 50 -5.88 9.76 -8.52
N PRO A 51 -5.52 10.85 -7.80
CA PRO A 51 -5.86 10.99 -6.39
C PRO A 51 -7.36 11.10 -6.19
N GLN A 52 -7.88 10.39 -5.21
CA GLN A 52 -9.28 10.46 -4.81
C GLN A 52 -9.37 10.96 -3.37
N PRO A 53 -10.18 11.99 -3.11
CA PRO A 53 -10.44 12.41 -1.75
C PRO A 53 -11.19 11.28 -1.01
N VAL A 54 -10.68 10.91 0.15
CA VAL A 54 -11.29 9.97 1.07
C VAL A 54 -11.34 10.61 2.45
N GLU A 55 -12.35 10.26 3.23
CA GLU A 55 -12.37 10.68 4.63
C GLU A 55 -11.24 9.97 5.37
N GLU A 56 -10.32 10.75 5.94
CA GLU A 56 -9.27 10.23 6.80
C GLU A 56 -9.78 10.31 8.25
N GLU A 57 -10.18 9.17 8.79
CA GLU A 57 -10.36 9.07 10.23
C GLU A 57 -8.97 9.06 10.89
N PRO A 58 -8.77 9.80 12.00
CA PRO A 58 -7.52 9.75 12.72
C PRO A 58 -7.33 8.34 13.30
N VAL A 59 -6.57 7.51 12.60
CA VAL A 59 -6.20 6.18 13.07
C VAL A 59 -5.11 6.33 14.12
N GLY A 60 -5.27 5.65 15.25
CA GLY A 60 -4.23 5.55 16.27
C GLY A 60 -2.93 4.98 15.68
N LEU A 61 -1.81 5.19 16.38
CA LEU A 61 -0.50 4.73 15.90
C LEU A 61 -0.29 3.23 16.02
N LEU A 62 -0.81 2.64 17.09
CA LEU A 62 -0.79 1.22 17.32
C LEU A 62 -2.09 0.64 16.80
N VAL A 63 -2.02 0.01 15.66
CA VAL A 63 -3.14 -0.67 15.02
C VAL A 63 -2.66 -2.03 14.55
N THR A 64 -3.49 -3.04 14.74
CA THR A 64 -3.21 -4.37 14.21
C THR A 64 -3.18 -4.35 12.69
N ASP A 65 -2.47 -5.28 12.09
CA ASP A 65 -2.50 -5.45 10.63
C ASP A 65 -3.93 -5.61 10.10
N GLU A 66 -4.79 -6.30 10.85
CA GLU A 66 -6.21 -6.44 10.50
C GLU A 66 -6.93 -5.09 10.41
N GLU A 67 -6.71 -4.19 11.37
CA GLU A 67 -7.31 -2.85 11.37
C GLU A 67 -6.78 -2.00 10.22
N VAL A 68 -5.46 -2.07 9.95
CA VAL A 68 -4.83 -1.37 8.82
C VAL A 68 -5.43 -1.82 7.49
N VAL A 69 -5.56 -3.14 7.29
CA VAL A 69 -6.17 -3.70 6.07
C VAL A 69 -7.65 -3.35 5.98
N ARG A 70 -8.38 -3.40 7.09
CA ARG A 70 -9.81 -3.05 7.14
C ARG A 70 -10.03 -1.59 6.73
N GLU A 71 -9.19 -0.68 7.21
CA GLU A 71 -9.27 0.73 6.87
C GLU A 71 -8.93 0.99 5.39
N ALA A 72 -7.86 0.36 4.89
CA ALA A 72 -7.53 0.43 3.47
C ALA A 72 -8.66 -0.12 2.59
N ARG A 73 -9.24 -1.24 2.98
CA ARG A 73 -10.35 -1.89 2.27
C ARG A 73 -11.61 -1.01 2.24
N LYS A 74 -11.96 -0.38 3.38
CA LYS A 74 -13.08 0.57 3.47
C LYS A 74 -12.94 1.69 2.42
N LYS A 75 -11.75 2.30 2.33
CA LYS A 75 -11.47 3.37 1.36
C LYS A 75 -11.58 2.90 -0.09
N VAL A 76 -11.07 1.71 -0.39
CA VAL A 76 -11.18 1.11 -1.73
C VAL A 76 -12.62 0.86 -2.12
N MET A 77 -13.42 0.28 -1.21
CA MET A 77 -14.84 0.00 -1.47
C MET A 77 -15.65 1.30 -1.66
N GLU A 78 -15.35 2.33 -0.87
CA GLU A 78 -15.99 3.64 -1.01
C GLU A 78 -15.71 4.27 -2.38
N MET A 79 -14.44 4.27 -2.81
CA MET A 79 -14.06 4.77 -4.14
C MET A 79 -14.72 3.98 -5.26
N GLU A 80 -14.68 2.66 -5.21
CA GLU A 80 -15.33 1.81 -6.23
C GLU A 80 -16.85 2.07 -6.28
N GLY A 81 -17.51 2.20 -5.13
CA GLY A 81 -18.95 2.51 -5.06
C GLY A 81 -19.30 3.86 -5.70
N LYS A 82 -18.47 4.88 -5.51
CA LYS A 82 -18.66 6.22 -6.06
C LYS A 82 -18.28 6.32 -7.55
N LEU A 83 -17.18 5.71 -7.94
CA LEU A 83 -16.55 5.90 -9.26
C LEU A 83 -16.86 4.74 -10.22
N ARG A 84 -17.40 3.65 -9.71
CA ARG A 84 -17.80 2.46 -10.49
C ARG A 84 -16.73 2.00 -11.48
N ASP A 85 -17.05 2.00 -12.77
CA ASP A 85 -16.21 1.45 -13.84
C ASP A 85 -15.25 2.48 -14.48
N THR A 86 -15.01 3.60 -13.79
CA THR A 86 -14.17 4.69 -14.33
C THR A 86 -12.70 4.26 -14.44
N TYR A 87 -12.19 3.53 -13.44
CA TYR A 87 -10.79 3.14 -13.36
C TYR A 87 -10.62 1.63 -13.50
N HIS A 88 -9.43 1.21 -13.92
CA HIS A 88 -9.06 -0.20 -13.97
C HIS A 88 -8.86 -0.77 -12.57
N PHE A 89 -8.26 0.04 -11.69
CA PHE A 89 -7.91 -0.36 -10.33
C PHE A 89 -8.28 0.73 -9.34
N TYR A 90 -8.64 0.29 -8.14
CA TYR A 90 -8.86 1.09 -6.95
C TYR A 90 -7.87 0.63 -5.89
N ILE A 91 -7.10 1.56 -5.31
CA ILE A 91 -6.02 1.22 -4.39
C ILE A 91 -6.04 2.13 -3.17
N ALA A 92 -5.84 1.54 -2.00
CA ALA A 92 -5.53 2.27 -0.77
C ALA A 92 -4.34 1.63 -0.07
N SER A 93 -3.46 2.47 0.47
CA SER A 93 -2.28 2.04 1.24
C SER A 93 -2.28 2.72 2.58
N GLU A 94 -2.22 1.90 3.65
CA GLU A 94 -2.15 2.37 5.01
C GLU A 94 -0.95 1.75 5.73
N GLY A 95 -0.42 2.45 6.72
CA GLY A 95 0.68 1.99 7.54
C GLY A 95 0.26 1.83 8.99
N GLY A 96 0.80 0.84 9.66
CA GLY A 96 0.57 0.58 11.07
C GLY A 96 1.83 0.14 11.79
N ILE A 97 1.73 0.11 13.11
CA ILE A 97 2.74 -0.46 13.99
C ILE A 97 2.08 -1.59 14.75
N GLU A 98 2.51 -2.80 14.51
CA GLU A 98 1.99 -4.00 15.14
C GLU A 98 2.96 -4.57 16.16
N ALA A 99 2.42 -5.09 17.25
CA ALA A 99 3.20 -5.82 18.25
C ALA A 99 3.26 -7.30 17.91
N LEU A 100 4.47 -7.85 17.88
CA LEU A 100 4.72 -9.29 17.87
C LEU A 100 5.23 -9.72 19.25
N ASP A 101 4.47 -10.55 19.93
CA ASP A 101 4.86 -11.09 21.24
C ASP A 101 5.62 -12.42 21.07
N VAL A 102 6.84 -12.46 21.58
CA VAL A 102 7.65 -13.68 21.63
C VAL A 102 8.14 -13.86 23.06
N ASP A 103 7.77 -14.94 23.70
CA ASP A 103 8.14 -15.27 25.09
C ASP A 103 7.77 -14.13 26.07
N SER A 104 6.58 -13.56 25.93
CA SER A 104 6.09 -12.40 26.71
C SER A 104 6.98 -11.16 26.61
N GLN A 105 7.66 -11.01 25.48
CA GLN A 105 8.45 -9.83 25.13
C GLN A 105 7.89 -9.20 23.84
N PRO A 106 7.05 -8.18 23.93
CA PRO A 106 6.50 -7.52 22.76
C PRO A 106 7.60 -6.78 21.99
N ARG A 107 7.61 -6.96 20.69
CA ARG A 107 8.43 -6.20 19.74
C ARG A 107 7.50 -5.52 18.74
N TYR A 108 7.79 -4.27 18.43
CA TYR A 108 6.93 -3.47 17.59
C TYR A 108 7.54 -3.31 16.20
N PHE A 109 6.71 -3.48 15.18
CA PHE A 109 7.14 -3.43 13.78
C PHE A 109 6.28 -2.45 13.00
N VAL A 110 6.91 -1.60 12.21
CA VAL A 110 6.22 -0.75 11.25
C VAL A 110 6.23 -1.39 9.87
N ARG A 111 5.06 -1.41 9.20
CA ARG A 111 4.91 -1.83 7.81
C ARG A 111 3.74 -1.15 7.12
N ASN A 112 3.68 -1.26 5.81
CA ASN A 112 2.56 -0.80 5.01
C ASN A 112 1.79 -1.99 4.45
N TRP A 113 0.47 -1.83 4.41
CA TRP A 113 -0.44 -2.69 3.68
C TRP A 113 -1.06 -1.92 2.52
N THR A 114 -1.29 -2.62 1.42
CA THR A 114 -1.98 -2.11 0.25
C THR A 114 -3.10 -3.06 -0.14
N VAL A 115 -4.30 -2.51 -0.31
CA VAL A 115 -5.46 -3.20 -0.88
C VAL A 115 -5.65 -2.73 -2.30
N VAL A 116 -5.75 -3.68 -3.23
CA VAL A 116 -6.03 -3.44 -4.65
C VAL A 116 -7.33 -4.15 -5.03
N ARG A 117 -8.19 -3.44 -5.73
CA ARG A 117 -9.46 -3.95 -6.25
C ARG A 117 -9.62 -3.63 -7.72
N SER A 118 -10.18 -4.58 -8.48
CA SER A 118 -10.44 -4.48 -9.93
C SER A 118 -11.53 -5.46 -10.33
N PRO A 119 -11.95 -5.52 -11.60
CA PRO A 119 -12.83 -6.58 -12.10
C PRO A 119 -12.28 -8.02 -11.95
N LEU A 120 -10.97 -8.17 -11.70
CA LEU A 120 -10.37 -9.48 -11.38
C LEU A 120 -10.62 -9.94 -9.95
N GLY A 121 -11.03 -9.03 -9.07
CA GLY A 121 -11.26 -9.28 -7.65
C GLY A 121 -10.50 -8.31 -6.75
N GLU A 122 -10.28 -8.74 -5.50
CA GLU A 122 -9.56 -8.00 -4.46
C GLU A 122 -8.33 -8.77 -4.01
N SER A 123 -7.25 -8.06 -3.77
CA SER A 123 -6.02 -8.64 -3.21
C SER A 123 -5.31 -7.67 -2.29
N TRP A 124 -4.49 -8.21 -1.41
CA TRP A 124 -3.74 -7.44 -0.42
C TRP A 124 -2.26 -7.78 -0.53
N GLY A 125 -1.43 -6.79 -0.25
CA GLY A 125 0.01 -6.97 -0.18
C GLY A 125 0.61 -6.15 0.94
N SER A 126 1.67 -6.64 1.56
CA SER A 126 2.41 -5.90 2.58
C SER A 126 3.83 -5.55 2.13
N SER A 127 4.39 -4.50 2.71
CA SER A 127 5.83 -4.24 2.63
C SER A 127 6.61 -5.17 3.57
N GLY A 128 7.94 -5.07 3.57
CA GLY A 128 8.75 -5.56 4.67
C GLY A 128 8.41 -4.84 5.98
N ALA A 129 8.61 -5.53 7.11
CA ALA A 129 8.45 -4.98 8.45
C ALA A 129 9.79 -4.54 9.02
N ILE A 130 9.83 -3.38 9.69
CA ILE A 130 11.04 -2.86 10.35
C ILE A 130 10.76 -2.76 11.83
N GLN A 131 11.59 -3.41 12.66
CA GLN A 131 11.47 -3.33 14.11
C GLN A 131 11.76 -1.91 14.60
N LEU A 132 10.92 -1.42 15.50
CA LEU A 132 11.14 -0.16 16.18
C LEU A 132 12.19 -0.34 17.31
N PRO A 133 13.19 0.55 17.41
CA PRO A 133 14.08 0.59 18.57
C PRO A 133 13.30 0.86 19.87
N ASP A 134 13.70 0.22 20.97
CA ASP A 134 13.03 0.34 22.28
C ASP A 134 12.86 1.79 22.74
N ARG A 135 13.82 2.66 22.44
CA ARG A 135 13.73 4.11 22.75
C ARG A 135 12.57 4.83 22.07
N LEU A 136 12.10 4.31 20.91
CA LEU A 136 10.93 4.85 20.22
C LEU A 136 9.65 4.23 20.74
N VAL A 137 9.70 2.97 21.15
CA VAL A 137 8.57 2.24 21.76
C VAL A 137 8.18 2.89 23.08
N ALA A 138 9.12 3.26 23.94
CA ALA A 138 8.85 3.96 25.21
C ALA A 138 8.05 5.27 25.04
N GLY A 139 8.08 5.87 23.85
CA GLY A 139 7.25 7.02 23.49
C GLY A 139 5.84 6.67 22.99
N LEU A 140 5.53 5.39 22.67
CA LEU A 140 4.23 4.98 22.16
C LEU A 140 3.16 4.87 23.25
N ASP A 141 3.55 4.55 24.49
CA ASP A 141 2.64 4.34 25.62
C ASP A 141 2.01 5.62 26.19
N SER A 142 2.53 6.79 25.82
CA SER A 142 1.91 8.04 26.22
C SER A 142 0.79 8.39 25.23
N ALA A 143 -0.47 8.24 25.65
CA ALA A 143 -1.70 8.51 24.90
C ALA A 143 -1.82 9.96 24.33
N GLN A 144 -0.74 10.72 24.29
CA GLN A 144 -0.67 12.11 23.83
C GLN A 144 0.10 12.29 22.52
N ILE A 145 0.36 11.24 21.79
CA ILE A 145 1.22 11.36 20.63
C ILE A 145 0.42 11.61 19.35
N PRO A 146 0.43 12.84 18.82
CA PRO A 146 0.69 12.97 17.40
C PRO A 146 2.15 12.59 17.24
N PHE A 147 2.40 11.41 16.71
CA PHE A 147 3.71 10.78 16.63
C PHE A 147 4.72 11.69 15.93
N ALA A 148 5.31 12.58 16.68
CA ALA A 148 6.50 13.28 16.27
C ALA A 148 7.71 12.43 16.67
N VAL A 149 7.89 11.27 16.04
CA VAL A 149 9.24 10.72 16.01
C VAL A 149 10.12 11.82 15.48
N PRO A 150 11.16 12.24 16.24
CA PRO A 150 12.09 13.23 15.74
C PRO A 150 12.58 12.80 14.34
N GLY A 151 12.30 13.59 13.32
CA GLY A 151 12.62 13.28 11.93
C GLY A 151 11.50 12.70 11.07
N THR A 152 10.30 12.35 11.58
CA THR A 152 9.18 11.86 10.75
C THR A 152 8.52 12.95 9.92
N ARG A 153 8.76 14.22 10.25
CA ARG A 153 8.45 15.35 9.36
C ARG A 153 9.39 15.46 8.17
N ARG A 154 10.47 14.65 8.12
CA ARG A 154 11.29 14.52 6.92
C ARG A 154 10.52 13.72 5.86
N ALA A 155 10.72 14.07 4.60
CA ALA A 155 10.19 13.30 3.49
C ALA A 155 10.53 11.82 3.65
N GLY A 156 9.50 10.95 3.55
CA GLY A 156 9.68 9.49 3.66
C GLY A 156 9.18 8.82 4.95
N GLY A 157 8.72 9.61 5.96
CA GLY A 157 8.06 9.08 7.16
C GLY A 157 8.99 8.32 8.13
N ILE A 158 8.39 7.53 9.04
CA ILE A 158 9.10 6.77 10.08
C ILE A 158 10.11 5.78 9.49
N THR A 159 9.75 5.11 8.42
CA THR A 159 10.62 4.16 7.70
C THR A 159 11.92 4.82 7.26
N SER A 160 11.82 6.02 6.67
CA SER A 160 12.98 6.80 6.25
C SER A 160 13.87 7.18 7.43
N SER A 161 13.26 7.56 8.54
CA SER A 161 14.00 7.90 9.77
C SER A 161 14.73 6.70 10.37
N LEU A 162 14.12 5.51 10.35
CA LEU A 162 14.72 4.27 10.87
C LEU A 162 15.87 3.75 10.01
N THR A 163 15.84 4.02 8.71
CA THR A 163 16.81 3.47 7.74
C THR A 163 17.80 4.50 7.20
N GLY A 164 17.83 5.70 7.78
CA GLY A 164 18.70 6.76 7.26
C GLY A 164 18.36 7.20 5.83
N GLY A 165 17.11 7.01 5.39
CA GLY A 165 16.64 7.36 4.05
C GLY A 165 16.80 6.26 3.00
N LEU A 166 17.38 5.11 3.35
CA LEU A 166 17.53 3.97 2.42
C LEU A 166 16.19 3.37 2.00
N GLU A 167 15.25 3.30 2.96
CA GLU A 167 13.87 2.93 2.72
C GLU A 167 12.94 4.11 3.01
N THR A 168 11.87 4.24 2.23
CA THR A 168 10.90 5.33 2.35
C THR A 168 9.48 4.80 2.31
N ARG A 169 8.51 5.58 2.78
CA ARG A 169 7.09 5.24 2.66
C ARG A 169 6.70 4.94 1.20
N ARG A 170 7.22 5.73 0.25
CA ARG A 170 7.00 5.50 -1.19
C ARG A 170 7.46 4.10 -1.63
N LYS A 171 8.68 3.68 -1.24
CA LYS A 171 9.20 2.34 -1.56
C LYS A 171 8.37 1.22 -0.93
N ASN A 172 7.95 1.40 0.33
CA ASN A 172 7.10 0.43 1.01
C ASN A 172 5.74 0.28 0.33
N ILE A 173 5.13 1.39 -0.08
CA ILE A 173 3.88 1.36 -0.85
C ILE A 173 4.09 0.71 -2.21
N ALA A 174 5.19 0.99 -2.90
CA ALA A 174 5.51 0.34 -4.17
C ALA A 174 5.64 -1.18 -4.02
N LEU A 175 6.32 -1.65 -2.97
CA LEU A 175 6.50 -3.07 -2.69
C LEU A 175 5.17 -3.76 -2.32
N SER A 176 4.38 -3.16 -1.41
CA SER A 176 3.09 -3.72 -1.02
C SER A 176 2.09 -3.73 -2.19
N THR A 177 2.12 -2.71 -3.06
CA THR A 177 1.33 -2.69 -4.30
C THR A 177 1.76 -3.81 -5.26
N PHE A 178 3.06 -3.99 -5.47
CA PHE A 178 3.60 -5.08 -6.29
C PHE A 178 3.15 -6.46 -5.77
N HIS A 179 3.20 -6.70 -4.46
CA HIS A 179 2.76 -7.96 -3.87
C HIS A 179 1.25 -8.19 -4.04
N ALA A 180 0.43 -7.15 -3.85
CA ALA A 180 -1.02 -7.25 -4.08
C ALA A 180 -1.33 -7.60 -5.55
N LEU A 181 -0.67 -6.94 -6.51
CA LEU A 181 -0.83 -7.23 -7.93
C LEU A 181 -0.36 -8.65 -8.29
N SER A 182 0.73 -9.13 -7.68
CA SER A 182 1.22 -10.50 -7.89
C SER A 182 0.16 -11.54 -7.52
N THR A 183 -0.54 -11.33 -6.40
CA THR A 183 -1.66 -12.20 -6.00
C THR A 183 -2.84 -12.06 -6.95
N LEU A 184 -3.21 -10.84 -7.32
CA LEU A 184 -4.36 -10.57 -8.20
C LEU A 184 -4.19 -11.20 -9.60
N PHE A 185 -2.95 -11.22 -10.09
CA PHE A 185 -2.60 -11.77 -11.40
C PHE A 185 -1.95 -13.15 -11.34
N TYR A 186 -2.06 -13.86 -10.21
CA TYR A 186 -1.37 -15.12 -10.00
C TYR A 186 -1.59 -16.13 -11.14
N GLY A 187 -2.83 -16.33 -11.59
CA GLY A 187 -3.11 -17.24 -12.71
C GLY A 187 -2.44 -16.87 -14.05
N VAL A 188 -2.14 -15.57 -14.25
CA VAL A 188 -1.37 -15.11 -15.42
C VAL A 188 0.12 -15.36 -15.22
N LEU A 189 0.63 -15.16 -14.00
CA LEU A 189 2.03 -15.38 -13.67
C LEU A 189 2.40 -16.86 -13.68
N GLU A 190 1.51 -17.73 -13.13
CA GLU A 190 1.71 -19.16 -13.06
C GLU A 190 1.86 -19.81 -14.46
N SER A 191 1.17 -19.28 -15.46
CA SER A 191 1.24 -19.77 -16.83
C SER A 191 2.54 -19.41 -17.58
N ARG A 192 3.43 -18.63 -16.95
CA ARG A 192 4.70 -18.19 -17.56
C ARG A 192 5.85 -19.11 -17.20
N PRO A 193 6.81 -19.34 -18.11
CA PRO A 193 8.03 -20.02 -17.77
C PRO A 193 8.80 -19.22 -16.70
N LEU A 194 9.37 -19.93 -15.74
CA LEU A 194 10.27 -19.33 -14.73
C LEU A 194 11.48 -18.73 -15.47
N ARG A 195 11.84 -17.52 -15.11
CA ARG A 195 13.04 -16.83 -15.60
C ARG A 195 14.28 -17.25 -14.83
#